data_84a477b44156c06d79c0c4c95e29c386
#
_entry.id   84a477b44156c06d79c0c4c95e29c386
#
_cell.length_a   1.000
_cell.length_b   1.000
_cell.length_c   1.000
_cell.angle_alpha   90.00
_cell.angle_beta   90.00
_cell.angle_gamma   90.00
#
_symmetry.space_group_name_H-M   'P 1'
#
loop_
_entity.id
_entity.type
_entity.pdbx_description
1 polymer ?
#
loop_
_entity_poly.entity_id
_entity_poly.type
_entity_poly.pdbx_seq_one_letter_code
_entity_poly.pdbx_strand_id
1 'polypeptide(L)'
;VLSEARDKSLPLFERLKFLSITSSNLDEFFMVRVASLKDQVHAGYKKKDIAGMTSEEQLREISKQTHELVKVQYSTFNRSVLPALEKVGLHLIAEHEDLNQKQQEFVDRYFEDNVYPVLTPMAMDSSRPFPLIRNKTLNIGALIAKKNNKKHTKEPVSYTHLRAHET
;
A
#
# COMPACT_ATOMS: atom_id res chain seq x y z
N VAL A 1 -18.50 -3.97 -7.22
CA VAL A 1 -17.16 -3.83 -7.83
C VAL A 1 -16.33 -5.08 -7.52
N LEU A 2 -16.05 -5.40 -6.24
CA LEU A 2 -15.23 -6.59 -5.91
C LEU A 2 -15.91 -7.91 -6.30
N SER A 3 -17.24 -7.99 -6.31
CA SER A 3 -18.00 -9.14 -6.81
C SER A 3 -17.70 -9.43 -8.29
N GLU A 4 -17.63 -8.39 -9.12
CA GLU A 4 -17.27 -8.49 -10.53
C GLU A 4 -15.86 -9.06 -10.75
N ALA A 5 -14.91 -8.63 -9.93
CA ALA A 5 -13.54 -9.19 -9.97
C ALA A 5 -13.50 -10.70 -9.69
N ARG A 6 -14.50 -11.23 -8.97
CA ARG A 6 -14.62 -12.65 -8.61
C ARG A 6 -15.42 -13.46 -9.63
N ASP A 7 -16.19 -12.79 -10.49
CA ASP A 7 -16.99 -13.45 -11.52
C ASP A 7 -16.08 -13.95 -12.64
N LYS A 8 -15.99 -15.29 -12.75
CA LYS A 8 -15.17 -15.96 -13.77
C LYS A 8 -15.77 -15.90 -15.19
N SER A 9 -17.01 -15.46 -15.33
CA SER A 9 -17.63 -15.25 -16.65
C SER A 9 -17.12 -13.98 -17.33
N LEU A 10 -16.56 -13.03 -16.55
CA LEU A 10 -15.97 -11.81 -17.08
C LEU A 10 -14.55 -12.05 -17.63
N PRO A 11 -14.15 -11.30 -18.67
CA PRO A 11 -12.79 -11.34 -19.19
C PRO A 11 -11.74 -11.06 -18.12
N LEU A 12 -10.59 -11.74 -18.20
CA LEU A 12 -9.54 -11.68 -17.17
C LEU A 12 -9.08 -10.25 -16.86
N PHE A 13 -8.86 -9.43 -17.88
CA PHE A 13 -8.40 -8.06 -17.70
C PHE A 13 -9.47 -7.13 -17.11
N GLU A 14 -10.76 -7.39 -17.39
CA GLU A 14 -11.84 -6.67 -16.72
C GLU A 14 -11.90 -7.01 -15.24
N ARG A 15 -11.68 -8.27 -14.87
CA ARG A 15 -11.59 -8.68 -13.47
C ARG A 15 -10.42 -8.01 -12.75
N LEU A 16 -9.26 -7.92 -13.40
CA LEU A 16 -8.10 -7.20 -12.86
C LEU A 16 -8.40 -5.71 -12.68
N LYS A 17 -9.08 -5.09 -13.64
CA LYS A 17 -9.53 -3.70 -13.58
C LYS A 17 -10.50 -3.45 -12.41
N PHE A 18 -11.43 -4.36 -12.15
CA PHE A 18 -12.32 -4.26 -10.99
C PHE A 18 -11.59 -4.35 -9.65
N LEU A 19 -10.51 -5.13 -9.55
CA LEU A 19 -9.62 -5.11 -8.37
C LEU A 19 -8.93 -3.75 -8.18
N SER A 20 -8.44 -3.16 -9.26
CA SER A 20 -7.83 -1.82 -9.24
C SER A 20 -8.85 -0.74 -8.83
N ILE A 21 -10.06 -0.79 -9.39
CA ILE A 21 -11.16 0.13 -9.00
C ILE A 21 -11.50 -0.03 -7.53
N THR A 22 -11.52 -1.26 -7.00
CA THR A 22 -11.76 -1.50 -5.56
C THR A 22 -10.70 -0.82 -4.70
N SER A 23 -9.42 -0.91 -5.07
CA SER A 23 -8.33 -0.22 -4.37
C SER A 23 -8.49 1.29 -4.42
N SER A 24 -8.75 1.85 -5.61
CA SER A 24 -8.92 3.29 -5.79
C SER A 24 -10.09 3.85 -4.99
N ASN A 25 -11.21 3.12 -4.94
CA ASN A 25 -12.37 3.50 -4.14
C ASN A 25 -12.07 3.48 -2.63
N LEU A 26 -11.28 2.51 -2.17
CA LEU A 26 -10.83 2.48 -0.78
C LEU A 26 -9.93 3.67 -0.44
N ASP A 27 -8.97 3.99 -1.31
CA ASP A 27 -8.10 5.15 -1.12
C ASP A 27 -8.92 6.44 -0.95
N GLU A 28 -9.87 6.68 -1.86
CA GLU A 28 -10.74 7.85 -1.79
C GLU A 28 -11.62 7.86 -0.52
N PHE A 29 -12.20 6.72 -0.17
CA PHE A 29 -12.99 6.57 1.03
C PHE A 29 -12.18 6.91 2.30
N PHE A 30 -10.93 6.44 2.38
CA PHE A 30 -10.05 6.74 3.51
C PHE A 30 -9.61 8.20 3.52
N MET A 31 -9.27 8.78 2.37
CA MET A 31 -8.85 10.18 2.26
C MET A 31 -9.96 11.18 2.63
N VAL A 32 -11.21 10.84 2.35
CA VAL A 32 -12.34 11.76 2.55
C VAL A 32 -13.13 11.39 3.79
N ARG A 33 -13.76 10.21 3.78
CA ARG A 33 -14.73 9.84 4.83
C ARG A 33 -14.06 9.48 6.15
N VAL A 34 -13.04 8.63 6.10
CA VAL A 34 -12.32 8.19 7.31
C VAL A 34 -11.56 9.36 7.93
N ALA A 35 -10.93 10.21 7.12
CA ALA A 35 -10.25 11.41 7.60
C ALA A 35 -11.23 12.32 8.36
N SER A 36 -12.39 12.62 7.78
CA SER A 36 -13.43 13.43 8.44
C SER A 36 -13.92 12.83 9.77
N LEU A 37 -14.10 11.51 9.84
CA LEU A 37 -14.47 10.84 11.09
C LEU A 37 -13.36 10.95 12.15
N LYS A 38 -12.09 10.85 11.75
CA LYS A 38 -10.96 11.05 12.66
C LYS A 38 -10.90 12.48 13.20
N ASP A 39 -11.15 13.48 12.36
CA ASP A 39 -11.20 14.87 12.78
C ASP A 39 -12.33 15.11 13.81
N GLN A 40 -13.49 14.48 13.60
CA GLN A 40 -14.61 14.53 14.56
C GLN A 40 -14.23 13.91 15.91
N VAL A 41 -13.51 12.78 15.91
CA VAL A 41 -13.02 12.15 17.14
C VAL A 41 -12.02 13.06 17.85
N HIS A 42 -11.06 13.64 17.12
CA HIS A 42 -10.08 14.57 17.68
C HIS A 42 -10.73 15.84 18.27
N ALA A 43 -11.81 16.30 17.64
CA ALA A 43 -12.61 17.44 18.16
C ALA A 43 -13.54 17.06 19.32
N GLY A 44 -13.55 15.80 19.77
CA GLY A 44 -14.41 15.35 20.86
C GLY A 44 -15.91 15.27 20.49
N TYR A 45 -16.24 15.20 19.20
CA TYR A 45 -17.62 15.15 18.71
C TYR A 45 -18.27 13.80 19.06
N LYS A 46 -19.34 13.82 19.86
CA LYS A 46 -20.00 12.61 20.37
C LYS A 46 -21.43 12.40 19.86
N LYS A 47 -21.91 13.29 18.97
CA LYS A 47 -23.28 13.15 18.43
C LYS A 47 -23.32 11.90 17.54
N LYS A 48 -24.39 11.16 17.70
CA LYS A 48 -24.69 9.97 16.88
C LYS A 48 -25.22 10.37 15.51
N ASP A 49 -24.88 9.60 14.50
CA ASP A 49 -25.44 9.72 13.16
C ASP A 49 -26.85 9.13 13.06
N ILE A 50 -27.41 9.11 11.85
CA ILE A 50 -28.74 8.53 11.56
C ILE A 50 -28.81 7.02 11.81
N ALA A 51 -27.67 6.31 11.82
CA ALA A 51 -27.59 4.89 12.16
C ALA A 51 -27.38 4.64 13.67
N GLY A 52 -27.35 5.71 14.48
CA GLY A 52 -27.18 5.66 15.92
C GLY A 52 -25.73 5.43 16.38
N MET A 53 -24.72 5.60 15.50
CA MET A 53 -23.32 5.40 15.81
C MET A 53 -22.58 6.73 16.02
N THR A 54 -21.68 6.75 16.99
CA THR A 54 -20.69 7.82 17.15
C THR A 54 -19.56 7.68 16.10
N SER A 55 -18.76 8.73 15.90
CA SER A 55 -17.62 8.68 14.96
C SER A 55 -16.60 7.60 15.32
N GLU A 56 -16.36 7.34 16.62
CA GLU A 56 -15.50 6.24 17.07
C GLU A 56 -16.08 4.86 16.74
N GLU A 57 -17.39 4.67 16.95
CA GLU A 57 -18.07 3.42 16.60
C GLU A 57 -18.04 3.16 15.11
N GLN A 58 -18.26 4.20 14.30
CA GLN A 58 -18.12 4.12 12.84
C GLN A 58 -16.69 3.72 12.42
N LEU A 59 -15.64 4.33 12.99
CA LEU A 59 -14.25 3.98 12.67
C LEU A 59 -13.91 2.54 13.02
N ARG A 60 -14.42 2.00 14.15
CA ARG A 60 -14.21 0.59 14.51
C ARG A 60 -14.88 -0.36 13.52
N GLU A 61 -16.13 -0.07 13.13
CA GLU A 61 -16.83 -0.90 12.17
C GLU A 61 -16.22 -0.81 10.76
N ILE A 62 -15.81 0.38 10.31
CA ILE A 62 -15.08 0.59 9.07
C ILE A 62 -13.79 -0.24 9.06
N SER A 63 -13.01 -0.19 10.13
CA SER A 63 -11.77 -0.96 10.23
C SER A 63 -12.03 -2.46 10.05
N LYS A 64 -13.02 -3.00 10.75
CA LYS A 64 -13.39 -4.41 10.66
C LYS A 64 -13.80 -4.80 9.23
N GLN A 65 -14.73 -4.06 8.64
CA GLN A 65 -15.24 -4.35 7.30
C GLN A 65 -14.17 -4.18 6.22
N THR A 66 -13.29 -3.19 6.35
CA THR A 66 -12.18 -2.97 5.42
C THR A 66 -11.19 -4.12 5.45
N HIS A 67 -10.82 -4.64 6.63
CA HIS A 67 -9.93 -5.79 6.71
C HIS A 67 -10.51 -7.03 6.02
N GLU A 68 -11.81 -7.30 6.21
CA GLU A 68 -12.47 -8.42 5.51
C GLU A 68 -12.51 -8.19 3.99
N LEU A 69 -12.82 -6.99 3.53
CA LEU A 69 -12.86 -6.65 2.11
C LEU A 69 -11.47 -6.79 1.46
N VAL A 70 -10.43 -6.27 2.10
CA VAL A 70 -9.03 -6.36 1.62
C VAL A 70 -8.56 -7.82 1.59
N LYS A 71 -8.91 -8.63 2.60
CA LYS A 71 -8.62 -10.06 2.62
C LYS A 71 -9.24 -10.78 1.42
N VAL A 72 -10.50 -10.47 1.10
CA VAL A 72 -11.18 -11.02 -0.09
C VAL A 72 -10.53 -10.53 -1.38
N GLN A 73 -10.16 -9.26 -1.46
CA GLN A 73 -9.48 -8.65 -2.62
C GLN A 73 -8.16 -9.35 -2.91
N TYR A 74 -7.27 -9.48 -1.92
CA TYR A 74 -5.97 -10.15 -2.08
C TYR A 74 -6.12 -11.65 -2.34
N SER A 75 -7.08 -12.31 -1.69
CA SER A 75 -7.38 -13.70 -1.99
C SER A 75 -7.84 -13.90 -3.44
N THR A 76 -8.66 -12.98 -3.96
CA THR A 76 -9.11 -13.00 -5.35
C THR A 76 -7.95 -12.78 -6.32
N PHE A 77 -7.09 -11.81 -6.04
CA PHE A 77 -5.88 -11.55 -6.83
C PHE A 77 -4.95 -12.77 -6.85
N ASN A 78 -4.49 -13.21 -5.67
CA ASN A 78 -3.44 -14.22 -5.57
C ASN A 78 -3.90 -15.63 -5.99
N ARG A 79 -5.17 -16.00 -5.72
CA ARG A 79 -5.65 -17.37 -5.96
C ARG A 79 -6.44 -17.54 -7.24
N SER A 80 -6.86 -16.46 -7.87
CA SER A 80 -7.70 -16.53 -9.07
C SER A 80 -7.14 -15.75 -10.25
N VAL A 81 -6.82 -14.46 -10.05
CA VAL A 81 -6.39 -13.59 -11.15
C VAL A 81 -4.93 -13.86 -11.52
N LEU A 82 -4.03 -13.90 -10.56
CA LEU A 82 -2.60 -14.11 -10.80
C LEU A 82 -2.31 -15.43 -11.53
N PRO A 83 -2.84 -16.61 -11.11
CA PRO A 83 -2.66 -17.85 -11.86
C PRO A 83 -3.31 -17.83 -13.26
N ALA A 84 -4.36 -17.04 -13.45
CA ALA A 84 -4.96 -16.90 -14.78
C ALA A 84 -4.12 -16.00 -15.71
N LEU A 85 -3.42 -14.99 -15.17
CA LEU A 85 -2.44 -14.18 -15.91
C LEU A 85 -1.27 -15.03 -16.39
N GLU A 86 -0.74 -15.90 -15.53
CA GLU A 86 0.33 -16.84 -15.91
C GLU A 86 -0.05 -17.73 -17.08
N LYS A 87 -1.29 -18.24 -17.11
CA LYS A 87 -1.80 -19.08 -18.20
C LYS A 87 -1.88 -18.37 -19.55
N VAL A 88 -2.00 -17.05 -19.55
CA VAL A 88 -1.98 -16.24 -20.79
C VAL A 88 -0.61 -15.64 -21.08
N GLY A 89 0.45 -16.11 -20.39
CA GLY A 89 1.83 -15.72 -20.64
C GLY A 89 2.28 -14.45 -19.94
N LEU A 90 1.51 -13.94 -18.97
CA LEU A 90 1.90 -12.80 -18.15
C LEU A 90 2.41 -13.29 -16.80
N HIS A 91 3.71 -13.18 -16.59
CA HIS A 91 4.38 -13.57 -15.36
C HIS A 91 4.72 -12.34 -14.53
N LEU A 92 4.15 -12.28 -13.32
CA LEU A 92 4.50 -11.27 -12.33
C LEU A 92 5.62 -11.81 -11.44
N ILE A 93 6.82 -11.31 -11.62
CA ILE A 93 7.99 -11.71 -10.84
C ILE A 93 8.07 -10.80 -9.61
N ALA A 94 8.01 -11.38 -8.43
CA ALA A 94 7.99 -10.66 -7.16
C ALA A 94 9.39 -10.59 -6.52
N GLU A 95 10.22 -11.61 -6.71
CA GLU A 95 11.53 -11.72 -6.08
C GLU A 95 12.65 -11.54 -7.12
N HIS A 96 13.70 -10.81 -6.74
CA HIS A 96 14.85 -10.55 -7.62
C HIS A 96 15.56 -11.84 -8.02
N GLU A 97 15.60 -12.83 -7.14
CA GLU A 97 16.22 -14.13 -7.33
C GLU A 97 15.52 -15.00 -8.39
N ASP A 98 14.24 -14.72 -8.67
CA ASP A 98 13.47 -15.41 -9.72
C ASP A 98 13.79 -14.89 -11.13
N LEU A 99 14.55 -13.79 -11.23
CA LEU A 99 15.00 -13.23 -12.49
C LEU A 99 16.20 -14.00 -13.05
N ASN A 100 16.27 -14.16 -14.37
CA ASN A 100 17.49 -14.62 -15.00
C ASN A 100 18.58 -13.52 -14.97
N GLN A 101 19.85 -13.90 -15.18
CA GLN A 101 20.99 -13.00 -15.05
C GLN A 101 20.83 -11.70 -15.88
N LYS A 102 20.35 -11.77 -17.12
CA LYS A 102 20.16 -10.59 -17.97
C LYS A 102 19.07 -9.66 -17.43
N GLN A 103 18.03 -10.23 -16.86
CA GLN A 103 16.95 -9.47 -16.24
C GLN A 103 17.43 -8.82 -14.94
N GLN A 104 18.23 -9.50 -14.12
CA GLN A 104 18.85 -8.93 -12.92
C GLN A 104 19.73 -7.74 -13.27
N GLU A 105 20.65 -7.91 -14.22
CA GLU A 105 21.53 -6.84 -14.70
C GLU A 105 20.74 -5.63 -15.24
N PHE A 106 19.61 -5.87 -15.91
CA PHE A 106 18.75 -4.80 -16.40
C PHE A 106 18.04 -4.07 -15.24
N VAL A 107 17.45 -4.80 -14.29
CA VAL A 107 16.73 -4.24 -13.15
C VAL A 107 17.68 -3.45 -12.25
N ASP A 108 18.87 -4.00 -11.98
CA ASP A 108 19.88 -3.34 -11.13
C ASP A 108 20.34 -2.02 -11.77
N ARG A 109 20.64 -2.03 -13.06
CA ARG A 109 21.01 -0.81 -13.80
C ARG A 109 19.86 0.19 -13.83
N TYR A 110 18.65 -0.28 -14.09
CA TYR A 110 17.46 0.59 -14.10
C TYR A 110 17.24 1.23 -12.72
N PHE A 111 17.44 0.46 -11.65
CA PHE A 111 17.35 0.99 -10.29
C PHE A 111 18.40 2.07 -10.04
N GLU A 112 19.66 1.82 -10.36
CA GLU A 112 20.76 2.77 -10.15
C GLU A 112 20.58 4.06 -10.97
N ASP A 113 20.16 3.94 -12.23
CA ASP A 113 20.08 5.07 -13.15
C ASP A 113 18.80 5.91 -13.01
N ASN A 114 17.66 5.26 -12.66
CA ASN A 114 16.37 5.91 -12.72
C ASN A 114 15.63 5.97 -11.37
N VAL A 115 15.82 5.00 -10.48
CA VAL A 115 15.10 4.92 -9.22
C VAL A 115 15.90 5.55 -8.09
N TYR A 116 17.13 5.11 -7.91
CA TYR A 116 17.99 5.60 -6.82
C TYR A 116 18.17 7.12 -6.78
N PRO A 117 18.38 7.84 -7.90
CA PRO A 117 18.55 9.30 -7.89
C PRO A 117 17.32 10.09 -7.44
N VAL A 118 16.11 9.51 -7.55
CA VAL A 118 14.87 10.18 -7.15
C VAL A 118 14.41 9.81 -5.73
N LEU A 119 15.14 8.90 -5.07
CA LEU A 119 14.85 8.55 -3.68
C LEU A 119 15.24 9.70 -2.77
N THR A 120 14.34 10.07 -1.86
CA THR A 120 14.59 11.11 -0.86
C THR A 120 14.67 10.45 0.52
N PRO A 121 15.88 10.14 1.03
CA PRO A 121 16.02 9.57 2.36
C PRO A 121 15.66 10.59 3.42
N MET A 122 14.80 10.20 4.36
CA MET A 122 14.43 10.98 5.53
C MET A 122 14.79 10.21 6.79
N ALA A 123 15.68 10.76 7.61
CA ALA A 123 16.01 10.15 8.88
C ALA A 123 14.97 10.55 9.94
N MET A 124 14.53 9.58 10.71
CA MET A 124 13.74 9.79 11.92
C MET A 124 14.58 9.46 13.14
N ASP A 125 14.58 10.35 14.09
CA ASP A 125 15.20 10.15 15.40
C ASP A 125 14.34 10.82 16.48
N SER A 126 14.76 10.75 17.72
CA SER A 126 14.05 11.36 18.85
C SER A 126 13.90 12.90 18.75
N SER A 127 14.67 13.54 17.88
CA SER A 127 14.68 14.99 17.68
C SER A 127 13.87 15.45 16.47
N ARG A 128 13.48 14.51 15.59
CA ARG A 128 12.76 14.81 14.34
C ARG A 128 11.39 14.15 14.32
N PRO A 129 10.31 14.92 14.09
CA PRO A 129 8.97 14.36 14.01
C PRO A 129 8.83 13.42 12.82
N PHE A 130 7.83 12.57 12.90
CA PHE A 130 7.47 11.69 11.78
C PHE A 130 7.14 12.52 10.53
N PRO A 131 7.74 12.23 9.37
CA PRO A 131 7.52 13.00 8.15
C PRO A 131 6.08 12.86 7.64
N LEU A 132 5.59 13.92 7.02
CA LEU A 132 4.31 13.89 6.32
C LEU A 132 4.43 13.03 5.06
N ILE A 133 3.82 11.86 5.10
CA ILE A 133 3.74 10.93 3.97
C ILE A 133 2.53 11.32 3.12
N ARG A 134 2.75 11.51 1.81
CA ARG A 134 1.66 11.80 0.87
C ARG A 134 0.84 10.55 0.59
N ASN A 135 -0.46 10.74 0.36
CA ASN A 135 -1.33 9.66 -0.08
C ASN A 135 -0.85 9.08 -1.42
N LYS A 136 -1.05 7.77 -1.60
CA LYS A 136 -0.70 7.02 -2.83
C LYS A 136 0.79 7.05 -3.18
N THR A 137 1.68 7.27 -2.21
CA THR A 137 3.12 7.16 -2.43
C THR A 137 3.65 5.87 -1.86
N LEU A 138 4.58 5.24 -2.58
CA LEU A 138 5.33 4.10 -2.10
C LEU A 138 6.47 4.59 -1.20
N ASN A 139 6.51 4.10 0.02
CA ASN A 139 7.56 4.46 0.98
C ASN A 139 8.20 3.18 1.52
N ILE A 140 9.52 3.20 1.66
CA ILE A 140 10.29 2.10 2.23
C ILE A 140 10.82 2.55 3.58
N GLY A 141 10.48 1.81 4.64
CA GLY A 141 11.04 2.01 5.97
C GLY A 141 12.19 1.05 6.21
N ALA A 142 13.34 1.55 6.67
CA ALA A 142 14.49 0.73 7.00
C ALA A 142 15.04 1.07 8.39
N LEU A 143 15.32 0.05 9.19
CA LEU A 143 16.07 0.19 10.43
C LEU A 143 17.56 0.06 10.11
N ILE A 144 18.32 1.12 10.37
CA ILE A 144 19.75 1.13 10.14
C ILE A 144 20.52 1.09 11.46
N ALA A 145 21.63 0.35 11.47
CA ALA A 145 22.55 0.30 12.60
C ALA A 145 23.96 0.69 12.16
N LYS A 146 24.66 1.46 12.99
CA LYS A 146 26.08 1.79 12.75
C LYS A 146 26.92 0.51 12.78
N LYS A 147 27.69 0.25 11.73
CA LYS A 147 28.55 -0.92 11.54
C LYS A 147 29.57 -1.16 12.67
N ASN A 148 29.88 -0.16 13.49
CA ASN A 148 30.93 -0.19 14.54
C ASN A 148 30.41 -0.17 15.98
N ASN A 149 29.10 -0.32 16.23
CA ASN A 149 28.59 -0.32 17.60
C ASN A 149 28.39 -1.74 18.11
N LYS A 150 29.30 -2.21 18.99
CA LYS A 150 29.20 -3.50 19.71
C LYS A 150 28.00 -3.54 20.70
N LYS A 151 27.26 -2.47 20.87
CA LYS A 151 25.99 -2.43 21.59
C LYS A 151 24.87 -2.27 20.56
N HIS A 152 24.00 -3.27 20.48
CA HIS A 152 22.82 -3.31 19.60
C HIS A 152 21.79 -2.21 19.93
N THR A 153 22.16 -0.97 19.83
CA THR A 153 21.19 0.13 19.77
C THR A 153 20.73 0.24 18.31
N LYS A 154 19.58 -0.35 18.02
CA LYS A 154 18.86 -0.11 16.77
C LYS A 154 18.40 1.33 16.77
N GLU A 155 19.12 2.19 16.08
CA GLU A 155 18.64 3.55 15.82
C GLU A 155 17.68 3.55 14.63
N PRO A 156 16.63 4.37 14.69
CA PRO A 156 15.50 4.21 13.78
C PRO A 156 15.71 4.87 12.43
N VAL A 157 15.27 4.18 11.49
CA VAL A 157 14.45 4.44 10.30
C VAL A 157 14.87 5.59 9.40
N SER A 158 15.45 5.23 8.26
CA SER A 158 15.41 6.08 7.08
C SER A 158 14.19 5.73 6.23
N TYR A 159 13.34 6.69 5.89
CA TYR A 159 12.27 6.51 4.91
C TYR A 159 12.74 7.04 3.57
N THR A 160 12.41 6.31 2.53
CA THR A 160 12.68 6.73 1.16
C THR A 160 11.36 6.90 0.45
N HIS A 161 11.14 8.08 -0.13
CA HIS A 161 9.93 8.42 -0.85
C HIS A 161 10.16 8.22 -2.35
N LEU A 162 9.42 7.28 -2.95
CA LEU A 162 9.35 7.13 -4.40
C LEU A 162 8.17 7.95 -4.90
N ARG A 163 8.45 8.96 -5.68
CA ARG A 163 7.43 9.70 -6.43
C ARG A 163 7.19 8.92 -7.73
N ALA A 164 6.03 8.29 -7.87
CA ALA A 164 5.60 7.83 -9.17
C ALA A 164 5.42 9.07 -10.07
N HIS A 165 6.20 9.17 -11.14
CA HIS A 165 5.92 10.12 -12.20
C HIS A 165 4.64 9.65 -12.90
N GLU A 166 3.56 10.40 -12.71
CA GLU A 166 2.42 10.33 -13.60
C GLU A 166 2.87 10.92 -14.94
N THR A 167 3.08 10.08 -15.91
CA THR A 167 3.15 10.46 -17.32
C THR A 167 1.81 10.26 -17.95
#